data_9bbf5a4cf8440d6f98c16268c32a6919
#
_entry.id   9bbf5a4cf8440d6f98c16268c32a6919
#
_cell.length_a   1.000
_cell.length_b   1.000
_cell.length_c   1.000
_cell.angle_alpha   90.00
_cell.angle_beta   90.00
_cell.angle_gamma   90.00
#
_symmetry.space_group_name_H-M   'P 1'
#
loop_
_entity.id
_entity.type
_entity.pdbx_description
1 polymer ?
#
loop_
_entity_poly.entity_id
_entity_poly.type
_entity_poly.pdbx_seq_one_letter_code
_entity_poly.pdbx_strand_id
1 'polypeptide(L)'
;GKPADLYSIATTKQLGMPELSFAEGTNLTPEKIALGRKLFFDRRLSHTDTISCAICHVPEMGFAHNELKTAVGTEGRSVPRNAPTVVNVAFLTRLFHDARENSLEDQVWGPLLAHNEMANPSPGYIINKLRSIPDYEGLFENAYGRPANMDNISRALAAYQYSLVSGNSPFDKWYYGGQSNAVSDSVKRGFEIFSGKGNCTSCHLINDKYSLFTDEKL
;
A
#
# COMPACT_ATOMS: atom_id res chain seq x y z
N GLY A 1 12.67 17.43 -8.56
CA GLY A 1 11.82 16.84 -9.60
C GLY A 1 10.35 17.23 -9.36
N LYS A 2 9.55 17.28 -10.42
CA LYS A 2 8.09 17.45 -10.24
C LYS A 2 7.56 16.30 -9.39
N PRO A 3 6.59 16.53 -8.48
CA PRO A 3 5.93 15.44 -7.79
C PRO A 3 5.41 14.40 -8.79
N ALA A 4 5.57 13.12 -8.48
CA ALA A 4 5.04 12.07 -9.32
C ALA A 4 3.52 12.21 -9.41
N ASP A 5 2.98 12.15 -10.62
CA ASP A 5 1.53 12.09 -10.82
C ASP A 5 1.04 10.69 -10.48
N LEU A 6 0.66 10.52 -9.22
CA LEU A 6 0.22 9.24 -8.69
C LEU A 6 -1.04 8.72 -9.38
N TYR A 7 -1.91 9.61 -9.87
CA TYR A 7 -3.09 9.20 -10.64
C TYR A 7 -2.68 8.57 -11.98
N SER A 8 -1.77 9.22 -12.71
CA SER A 8 -1.24 8.67 -13.96
C SER A 8 -0.51 7.34 -13.75
N ILE A 9 0.28 7.23 -12.67
CA ILE A 9 0.97 5.98 -12.30
C ILE A 9 -0.03 4.85 -12.07
N ALA A 10 -1.10 5.11 -11.30
CA ALA A 10 -2.11 4.10 -10.96
C ALA A 10 -2.98 3.68 -12.16
N THR A 11 -3.24 4.60 -13.08
CA THR A 11 -4.15 4.36 -14.22
C THR A 11 -3.44 3.95 -15.50
N THR A 12 -2.11 3.99 -15.53
CA THR A 12 -1.30 3.55 -16.67
C THR A 12 -0.77 2.15 -16.42
N LYS A 13 -1.03 1.23 -17.35
CA LYS A 13 -0.48 -0.13 -17.26
C LYS A 13 1.05 -0.09 -17.26
N GLN A 14 1.65 -0.70 -16.28
CA GLN A 14 3.10 -0.82 -16.15
C GLN A 14 3.55 -2.22 -16.58
N LEU A 15 4.70 -2.27 -17.25
CA LEU A 15 5.31 -3.55 -17.65
C LEU A 15 5.64 -4.37 -16.40
N GLY A 16 5.35 -5.65 -16.44
CA GLY A 16 5.58 -6.57 -15.32
C GLY A 16 4.50 -6.57 -14.25
N MET A 17 3.47 -5.70 -14.38
CA MET A 17 2.34 -5.64 -13.46
C MET A 17 1.05 -6.09 -14.15
N PRO A 18 0.10 -6.72 -13.41
CA PRO A 18 -1.25 -6.99 -13.92
C PRO A 18 -2.01 -5.67 -14.12
N GLU A 19 -3.21 -5.75 -14.68
CA GLU A 19 -4.13 -4.62 -14.68
C GLU A 19 -4.66 -4.40 -13.27
N LEU A 20 -4.73 -3.14 -12.85
CA LEU A 20 -5.25 -2.79 -11.54
C LEU A 20 -6.77 -3.01 -11.54
N SER A 21 -7.23 -3.80 -10.58
CA SER A 21 -8.64 -4.03 -10.31
C SER A 21 -9.03 -3.31 -9.04
N PHE A 22 -10.17 -2.61 -9.06
CA PHE A 22 -10.68 -1.87 -7.91
C PHE A 22 -11.89 -2.60 -7.32
N ALA A 23 -12.10 -2.43 -6.01
CA ALA A 23 -13.33 -2.83 -5.37
C ALA A 23 -14.55 -2.18 -6.05
N GLU A 24 -15.70 -2.85 -6.03
CA GLU A 24 -16.92 -2.35 -6.65
C GLU A 24 -17.27 -0.94 -6.17
N GLY A 25 -17.57 -0.05 -7.10
CA GLY A 25 -17.85 1.36 -6.80
C GLY A 25 -16.62 2.20 -6.48
N THR A 26 -15.41 1.64 -6.54
CA THR A 26 -14.18 2.41 -6.38
C THR A 26 -13.77 2.99 -7.74
N ASN A 27 -13.65 4.32 -7.78
CA ASN A 27 -13.02 5.04 -8.88
C ASN A 27 -11.92 5.93 -8.31
N LEU A 28 -10.74 5.90 -8.91
CA LEU A 28 -9.66 6.79 -8.52
C LEU A 28 -9.87 8.18 -9.12
N THR A 29 -9.56 9.20 -8.34
CA THR A 29 -9.38 10.58 -8.82
C THR A 29 -8.17 11.20 -8.12
N PRO A 30 -7.57 12.26 -8.69
CA PRO A 30 -6.48 12.98 -8.04
C PRO A 30 -6.83 13.45 -6.62
N GLU A 31 -8.06 13.92 -6.40
CA GLU A 31 -8.54 14.42 -5.11
C GLU A 31 -8.62 13.30 -4.06
N LYS A 32 -9.10 12.11 -4.44
CA LYS A 32 -9.16 10.94 -3.55
C LYS A 32 -7.77 10.46 -3.15
N ILE A 33 -6.84 10.40 -4.11
CA ILE A 33 -5.43 10.05 -3.85
C ILE A 33 -4.77 11.08 -2.95
N ALA A 34 -4.99 12.37 -3.20
CA ALA A 34 -4.43 13.45 -2.39
C ALA A 34 -4.96 13.43 -0.95
N LEU A 35 -6.27 13.21 -0.77
CA LEU A 35 -6.89 13.05 0.54
C LEU A 35 -6.33 11.80 1.26
N GLY A 36 -6.24 10.68 0.57
CA GLY A 36 -5.67 9.45 1.13
C GLY A 36 -4.21 9.61 1.53
N ARG A 37 -3.42 10.30 0.71
CA ARG A 37 -2.03 10.65 1.05
C ARG A 37 -1.97 11.52 2.30
N LYS A 38 -2.80 12.56 2.40
CA LYS A 38 -2.88 13.41 3.60
C LYS A 38 -3.18 12.58 4.84
N LEU A 39 -4.18 11.71 4.79
CA LEU A 39 -4.55 10.82 5.90
C LEU A 39 -3.41 9.87 6.27
N PHE A 40 -2.72 9.28 5.29
CA PHE A 40 -1.65 8.30 5.50
C PHE A 40 -0.46 8.89 6.27
N PHE A 41 -0.16 10.17 6.09
CA PHE A 41 0.95 10.87 6.75
C PHE A 41 0.53 11.66 8.00
N ASP A 42 -0.77 11.79 8.26
CA ASP A 42 -1.26 12.59 9.38
C ASP A 42 -1.22 11.83 10.71
N ARG A 43 -0.38 12.28 11.63
CA ARG A 43 -0.26 11.70 12.96
C ARG A 43 -1.54 11.85 13.79
N ARG A 44 -2.36 12.88 13.50
CA ARG A 44 -3.63 13.11 14.17
C ARG A 44 -4.66 12.01 13.89
N LEU A 45 -4.39 11.13 12.92
CA LEU A 45 -5.23 9.95 12.68
C LEU A 45 -5.08 8.88 13.77
N SER A 46 -4.02 8.91 14.60
CA SER A 46 -3.91 8.06 15.78
C SER A 46 -4.62 8.68 16.99
N HIS A 47 -4.97 7.85 17.99
CA HIS A 47 -5.63 8.30 19.21
C HIS A 47 -4.86 9.39 19.94
N THR A 48 -3.54 9.23 20.03
CA THR A 48 -2.62 10.13 20.77
C THR A 48 -2.00 11.23 19.92
N ASP A 49 -2.34 11.36 18.63
CA ASP A 49 -1.75 12.30 17.69
C ASP A 49 -0.24 12.14 17.45
N THR A 50 0.31 10.95 17.74
CA THR A 50 1.76 10.73 17.75
C THR A 50 2.27 9.92 16.56
N ILE A 51 1.45 9.06 15.96
CA ILE A 51 1.84 8.19 14.86
C ILE A 51 0.90 8.27 13.67
N SER A 52 1.44 7.99 12.50
CA SER A 52 0.71 7.87 11.24
C SER A 52 1.02 6.51 10.59
N CYS A 53 0.34 6.17 9.50
CA CYS A 53 0.66 4.97 8.72
C CYS A 53 2.13 4.97 8.27
N ALA A 54 2.65 6.15 7.90
CA ALA A 54 4.04 6.31 7.44
C ALA A 54 5.12 6.09 8.51
N ILE A 55 4.77 5.98 9.80
CA ILE A 55 5.73 5.62 10.85
C ILE A 55 6.11 4.12 10.75
N CYS A 56 5.13 3.26 10.41
CA CYS A 56 5.35 1.83 10.23
C CYS A 56 5.61 1.47 8.75
N HIS A 57 5.01 2.20 7.82
CA HIS A 57 5.21 2.05 6.38
C HIS A 57 6.06 3.21 5.85
N VAL A 58 7.37 3.16 6.15
CA VAL A 58 8.34 4.25 5.90
C VAL A 58 8.64 4.35 4.40
N PRO A 59 8.35 5.49 3.74
CA PRO A 59 8.55 5.63 2.29
C PRO A 59 9.99 5.37 1.84
N GLU A 60 10.96 5.85 2.59
CA GLU A 60 12.40 5.70 2.31
C GLU A 60 12.88 4.25 2.42
N MET A 61 12.08 3.38 3.07
CA MET A 61 12.31 1.94 3.22
C MET A 61 11.39 1.10 2.31
N GLY A 62 10.90 1.69 1.21
CA GLY A 62 9.96 1.05 0.31
C GLY A 62 8.59 0.82 0.94
N PHE A 63 8.15 1.73 1.81
CA PHE A 63 6.90 1.64 2.57
C PHE A 63 6.79 0.39 3.46
N ALA A 64 7.92 -0.13 3.92
CA ALA A 64 8.04 -1.19 4.92
C ALA A 64 8.72 -0.63 6.18
N HIS A 65 9.00 -1.49 7.14
CA HIS A 65 9.83 -1.14 8.31
C HIS A 65 10.98 -2.14 8.42
N ASN A 66 12.24 -1.67 8.42
CA ASN A 66 13.42 -2.54 8.43
C ASN A 66 14.48 -2.17 9.50
N GLU A 67 14.26 -1.13 10.31
CA GLU A 67 15.16 -0.75 11.38
C GLU A 67 14.95 -1.59 12.66
N LEU A 68 13.70 -2.00 12.92
CA LEU A 68 13.35 -2.82 14.07
C LEU A 68 12.78 -4.16 13.60
N LYS A 69 12.90 -5.19 14.43
CA LYS A 69 12.28 -6.49 14.17
C LYS A 69 10.77 -6.38 13.94
N THR A 70 10.10 -5.52 14.71
CA THR A 70 8.69 -5.19 14.56
C THR A 70 8.50 -3.70 14.81
N ALA A 71 7.49 -3.11 14.16
CA ALA A 71 7.18 -1.70 14.36
C ALA A 71 6.64 -1.43 15.78
N VAL A 72 6.68 -0.16 16.16
CA VAL A 72 6.21 0.32 17.46
C VAL A 72 5.09 1.32 17.24
N GLY A 73 3.94 1.02 17.81
CA GLY A 73 2.76 1.86 17.73
C GLY A 73 2.62 2.83 18.89
N THR A 74 1.40 3.25 19.13
CA THR A 74 1.03 4.23 20.16
C THR A 74 1.57 3.83 21.55
N GLU A 75 2.11 4.80 22.28
CA GLU A 75 2.65 4.63 23.63
C GLU A 75 3.79 3.59 23.74
N GLY A 76 4.52 3.37 22.64
CA GLY A 76 5.66 2.45 22.65
C GLY A 76 5.27 0.96 22.59
N ARG A 77 4.04 0.62 22.27
CA ARG A 77 3.58 -0.77 22.19
C ARG A 77 4.09 -1.42 20.92
N SER A 78 4.79 -2.55 21.05
CA SER A 78 5.27 -3.30 19.89
C SER A 78 4.13 -4.11 19.25
N VAL A 79 4.17 -4.18 17.92
CA VAL A 79 3.31 -5.08 17.14
C VAL A 79 3.94 -6.47 17.03
N PRO A 80 3.16 -7.55 16.88
CA PRO A 80 3.69 -8.91 16.87
C PRO A 80 4.43 -9.28 15.57
N ARG A 81 4.16 -8.57 14.47
CA ARG A 81 4.71 -8.84 13.14
C ARG A 81 5.27 -7.55 12.54
N ASN A 82 6.24 -7.68 11.63
CA ASN A 82 6.78 -6.52 10.92
C ASN A 82 5.75 -5.92 9.97
N ALA A 83 5.86 -4.61 9.71
CA ALA A 83 5.05 -3.92 8.72
C ALA A 83 5.55 -4.27 7.31
N PRO A 84 4.73 -4.96 6.49
CA PRO A 84 5.10 -5.26 5.10
C PRO A 84 5.06 -3.99 4.25
N THR A 85 5.69 -4.05 3.08
CA THR A 85 5.56 -2.97 2.09
C THR A 85 4.09 -2.80 1.67
N VAL A 86 3.69 -1.54 1.42
CA VAL A 86 2.42 -1.23 0.75
C VAL A 86 2.61 -0.91 -0.74
N VAL A 87 3.84 -0.98 -1.26
CA VAL A 87 4.08 -0.91 -2.70
C VAL A 87 3.50 -2.16 -3.37
N ASN A 88 2.75 -1.97 -4.44
CA ASN A 88 2.06 -3.03 -5.18
C ASN A 88 1.02 -3.83 -4.37
N VAL A 89 0.67 -3.39 -3.17
CA VAL A 89 -0.35 -4.05 -2.33
C VAL A 89 -1.73 -4.11 -3.02
N ALA A 90 -1.99 -3.18 -3.92
CA ALA A 90 -3.22 -3.11 -4.73
C ALA A 90 -3.47 -4.35 -5.60
N PHE A 91 -2.45 -5.16 -5.87
CA PHE A 91 -2.56 -6.38 -6.67
C PHE A 91 -2.75 -7.64 -5.84
N LEU A 92 -2.66 -7.55 -4.51
CA LEU A 92 -2.84 -8.68 -3.62
C LEU A 92 -4.33 -8.90 -3.35
N THR A 93 -4.74 -10.17 -3.32
CA THR A 93 -6.12 -10.60 -3.03
C THR A 93 -6.32 -10.92 -1.56
N ARG A 94 -5.22 -11.04 -0.80
CA ARG A 94 -5.21 -11.34 0.62
C ARG A 94 -4.27 -10.40 1.36
N LEU A 95 -4.78 -9.76 2.40
CA LEU A 95 -4.10 -8.73 3.15
C LEU A 95 -3.86 -9.16 4.60
N PHE A 96 -2.88 -8.54 5.23
CA PHE A 96 -2.20 -9.00 6.44
C PHE A 96 -1.42 -10.31 6.24
N HIS A 97 -0.54 -10.62 7.17
CA HIS A 97 0.25 -11.86 7.14
C HIS A 97 -0.58 -13.15 7.33
N ASP A 98 -1.80 -13.04 7.79
CA ASP A 98 -2.73 -14.15 8.04
C ASP A 98 -3.94 -14.13 7.10
N ALA A 99 -3.90 -13.29 6.04
CA ALA A 99 -4.91 -13.24 4.99
C ALA A 99 -6.35 -13.03 5.47
N ARG A 100 -6.52 -12.31 6.61
CA ARG A 100 -7.85 -12.09 7.22
C ARG A 100 -8.69 -11.02 6.51
N GLU A 101 -8.10 -10.22 5.62
CA GLU A 101 -8.79 -9.19 4.85
C GLU A 101 -8.55 -9.37 3.35
N ASN A 102 -9.54 -8.99 2.56
CA ASN A 102 -9.55 -9.16 1.10
C ASN A 102 -9.69 -7.84 0.33
N SER A 103 -9.85 -6.72 1.03
CA SER A 103 -9.91 -5.38 0.43
C SER A 103 -9.07 -4.40 1.23
N LEU A 104 -8.49 -3.41 0.55
CA LEU A 104 -7.76 -2.32 1.22
C LEU A 104 -8.70 -1.45 2.05
N GLU A 105 -9.93 -1.29 1.60
CA GLU A 105 -10.97 -0.51 2.29
C GLU A 105 -11.33 -1.09 3.66
N ASP A 106 -11.35 -2.40 3.80
CA ASP A 106 -11.61 -3.07 5.08
C ASP A 106 -10.33 -3.15 5.92
N GLN A 107 -9.20 -3.43 5.28
CA GLN A 107 -7.91 -3.61 5.94
C GLN A 107 -7.48 -2.40 6.78
N VAL A 108 -7.72 -1.17 6.31
CA VAL A 108 -7.26 0.05 7.00
C VAL A 108 -7.86 0.20 8.40
N TRP A 109 -9.02 -0.39 8.69
CA TRP A 109 -9.63 -0.33 10.01
C TRP A 109 -8.90 -1.16 11.06
N GLY A 110 -8.18 -2.21 10.64
CA GLY A 110 -7.33 -2.98 11.54
C GLY A 110 -6.33 -2.10 12.29
N PRO A 111 -5.33 -1.50 11.62
CA PRO A 111 -4.33 -0.66 12.27
C PRO A 111 -4.89 0.62 12.89
N LEU A 112 -5.97 1.19 12.34
CA LEU A 112 -6.62 2.38 12.91
C LEU A 112 -7.16 2.12 14.31
N LEU A 113 -7.68 0.92 14.59
CA LEU A 113 -8.34 0.56 15.84
C LEU A 113 -7.47 -0.29 16.77
N ALA A 114 -6.46 -0.99 16.25
CA ALA A 114 -5.62 -1.87 17.05
C ALA A 114 -4.91 -1.10 18.17
N HIS A 115 -5.08 -1.59 19.41
CA HIS A 115 -4.56 -0.96 20.60
C HIS A 115 -3.03 -0.77 20.59
N ASN A 116 -2.30 -1.67 19.95
CA ASN A 116 -0.84 -1.62 19.80
C ASN A 116 -0.37 -0.94 18.51
N GLU A 117 -1.28 -0.35 17.74
CA GLU A 117 -0.98 0.44 16.54
C GLU A 117 -1.49 1.87 16.73
N MET A 118 -2.58 2.31 16.08
CA MET A 118 -3.08 3.69 16.19
C MET A 118 -4.08 3.89 17.33
N ALA A 119 -4.58 2.84 17.95
CA ALA A 119 -5.32 2.78 19.21
C ALA A 119 -6.59 3.64 19.29
N ASN A 120 -7.25 3.96 18.19
CA ASN A 120 -8.51 4.72 18.26
C ASN A 120 -9.62 3.86 18.89
N PRO A 121 -10.46 4.42 19.75
CA PRO A 121 -11.50 3.66 20.44
C PRO A 121 -12.64 3.19 19.53
N SER A 122 -12.89 3.89 18.43
CA SER A 122 -13.92 3.53 17.45
C SER A 122 -13.78 4.29 16.13
N PRO A 123 -14.41 3.82 15.05
CA PRO A 123 -14.52 4.60 13.81
C PRO A 123 -15.21 5.95 14.02
N GLY A 124 -16.24 6.00 14.86
CA GLY A 124 -16.94 7.25 15.19
C GLY A 124 -16.05 8.31 15.83
N TYR A 125 -15.10 7.87 16.65
CA TYR A 125 -14.09 8.76 17.23
C TYR A 125 -13.23 9.43 16.13
N ILE A 126 -12.72 8.63 15.19
CA ILE A 126 -11.91 9.13 14.07
C ILE A 126 -12.72 10.09 13.20
N ILE A 127 -13.97 9.75 12.88
CA ILE A 127 -14.86 10.58 12.07
C ILE A 127 -15.06 11.95 12.72
N ASN A 128 -15.42 11.99 14.00
CA ASN A 128 -15.65 13.22 14.75
C ASN A 128 -14.37 14.06 14.83
N LYS A 129 -13.24 13.40 15.08
CA LYS A 129 -11.93 14.06 15.12
C LYS A 129 -11.57 14.72 13.78
N LEU A 130 -11.68 13.99 12.66
CA LEU A 130 -11.40 14.55 11.33
C LEU A 130 -12.32 15.71 10.98
N ARG A 131 -13.61 15.64 11.33
CA ARG A 131 -14.57 16.74 11.12
C ARG A 131 -14.26 18.00 11.95
N SER A 132 -13.52 17.85 13.05
CA SER A 132 -13.14 18.98 13.91
C SER A 132 -11.81 19.63 13.50
N ILE A 133 -11.05 19.01 12.62
CA ILE A 133 -9.75 19.54 12.18
C ILE A 133 -9.92 20.44 10.97
N PRO A 134 -9.62 21.77 11.08
CA PRO A 134 -9.83 22.72 9.98
C PRO A 134 -9.11 22.33 8.68
N ASP A 135 -7.95 21.67 8.75
CA ASP A 135 -7.19 21.25 7.58
C ASP A 135 -7.92 20.25 6.67
N TYR A 136 -9.02 19.65 7.14
CA TYR A 136 -9.85 18.71 6.37
C TYR A 136 -11.16 19.33 5.88
N GLU A 137 -11.41 20.57 6.22
CA GLU A 137 -12.63 21.26 5.77
C GLU A 137 -12.74 21.25 4.23
N GLY A 138 -13.87 20.76 3.72
CA GLY A 138 -14.17 20.67 2.30
C GLY A 138 -13.42 19.57 1.53
N LEU A 139 -12.40 18.90 2.10
CA LEU A 139 -11.61 17.91 1.37
C LEU A 139 -12.39 16.63 1.09
N PHE A 140 -13.20 16.16 2.04
CA PHE A 140 -14.04 14.99 1.87
C PHE A 140 -15.20 15.28 0.91
N GLU A 141 -15.80 16.45 1.02
CA GLU A 141 -16.85 16.91 0.12
C GLU A 141 -16.35 17.03 -1.32
N ASN A 142 -15.14 17.55 -1.52
CA ASN A 142 -14.53 17.66 -2.83
C ASN A 142 -14.24 16.28 -3.45
N ALA A 143 -13.74 15.33 -2.66
CA ALA A 143 -13.36 14.01 -3.14
C ALA A 143 -14.56 13.05 -3.28
N TYR A 144 -15.57 13.16 -2.41
CA TYR A 144 -16.66 12.17 -2.26
C TYR A 144 -18.06 12.76 -2.23
N GLY A 145 -18.23 14.09 -2.35
CA GLY A 145 -19.52 14.78 -2.33
C GLY A 145 -20.23 14.79 -0.97
N ARG A 146 -19.56 14.39 0.11
CA ARG A 146 -20.14 14.27 1.46
C ARG A 146 -19.06 14.40 2.55
N PRO A 147 -19.42 14.82 3.78
CA PRO A 147 -18.48 14.90 4.90
C PRO A 147 -17.83 13.56 5.24
N ALA A 148 -16.72 13.63 6.01
CA ALA A 148 -16.01 12.46 6.49
C ALA A 148 -16.98 11.44 7.12
N ASN A 149 -16.87 10.19 6.71
CA ASN A 149 -17.59 9.05 7.25
C ASN A 149 -16.73 7.78 7.11
N MET A 150 -17.20 6.67 7.65
CA MET A 150 -16.44 5.41 7.64
C MET A 150 -16.04 4.99 6.23
N ASP A 151 -16.96 5.00 5.29
CA ASP A 151 -16.74 4.57 3.90
C ASP A 151 -15.71 5.45 3.18
N ASN A 152 -15.85 6.79 3.22
CA ASN A 152 -14.93 7.64 2.46
C ASN A 152 -13.54 7.81 3.11
N ILE A 153 -13.39 7.61 4.41
CA ILE A 153 -12.08 7.53 5.07
C ILE A 153 -11.31 6.31 4.58
N SER A 154 -11.95 5.14 4.60
CA SER A 154 -11.30 3.90 4.14
C SER A 154 -10.98 3.93 2.64
N ARG A 155 -11.92 4.40 1.81
CA ARG A 155 -11.69 4.55 0.37
C ARG A 155 -10.60 5.56 0.03
N ALA A 156 -10.44 6.64 0.80
CA ALA A 156 -9.36 7.59 0.59
C ALA A 156 -8.00 6.97 0.92
N LEU A 157 -7.87 6.28 2.06
CA LEU A 157 -6.65 5.55 2.41
C LEU A 157 -6.33 4.45 1.39
N ALA A 158 -7.32 3.71 0.92
CA ALA A 158 -7.18 2.72 -0.14
C ALA A 158 -6.75 3.39 -1.47
N ALA A 159 -7.34 4.53 -1.85
CA ALA A 159 -7.00 5.24 -3.08
C ALA A 159 -5.53 5.64 -3.13
N TYR A 160 -4.95 6.08 -2.01
CA TYR A 160 -3.53 6.34 -1.94
C TYR A 160 -2.70 5.05 -2.11
N GLN A 161 -3.08 3.97 -1.45
CA GLN A 161 -2.38 2.69 -1.57
C GLN A 161 -2.49 2.10 -3.00
N TYR A 162 -3.64 2.22 -3.66
CA TYR A 162 -3.80 1.87 -5.08
C TYR A 162 -2.87 2.67 -6.00
N SER A 163 -2.44 3.85 -5.61
CA SER A 163 -1.51 4.68 -6.39
C SER A 163 -0.02 4.32 -6.18
N LEU A 164 0.30 3.47 -5.21
CA LEU A 164 1.66 3.05 -4.92
C LEU A 164 2.07 1.83 -5.77
N VAL A 165 2.02 2.00 -7.08
CA VAL A 165 2.37 0.98 -8.06
C VAL A 165 3.79 1.18 -8.56
N SER A 166 4.57 0.10 -8.61
CA SER A 166 5.94 0.07 -9.10
C SER A 166 6.17 -1.14 -10.00
N GLY A 167 6.11 -0.90 -11.29
CA GLY A 167 6.54 -1.80 -12.36
C GLY A 167 7.63 -1.13 -13.20
N ASN A 168 7.81 -1.60 -14.43
CA ASN A 168 8.85 -1.11 -15.36
C ASN A 168 10.28 -1.21 -14.80
N SER A 169 10.51 -2.16 -13.89
CA SER A 169 11.83 -2.42 -13.32
C SER A 169 12.85 -2.86 -14.40
N PRO A 170 14.15 -2.86 -14.13
CA PRO A 170 15.12 -3.48 -15.03
C PRO A 170 14.79 -4.96 -15.32
N PHE A 171 14.27 -5.70 -14.33
CA PHE A 171 13.80 -7.06 -14.51
C PHE A 171 12.63 -7.13 -15.50
N ASP A 172 11.61 -6.29 -15.33
CA ASP A 172 10.43 -6.26 -16.21
C ASP A 172 10.81 -5.92 -17.64
N LYS A 173 11.70 -4.93 -17.83
CA LYS A 173 12.22 -4.55 -19.15
C LYS A 173 12.97 -5.68 -19.83
N TRP A 174 13.73 -6.44 -19.06
CA TRP A 174 14.45 -7.60 -19.57
C TRP A 174 13.52 -8.77 -19.87
N TYR A 175 12.74 -9.19 -18.86
CA TYR A 175 11.98 -10.44 -18.93
C TYR A 175 10.73 -10.33 -19.80
N TYR A 176 9.98 -9.24 -19.65
CA TYR A 176 8.73 -8.99 -20.38
C TYR A 176 8.91 -8.06 -21.59
N GLY A 177 9.86 -7.16 -21.52
CA GLY A 177 10.10 -6.11 -22.54
C GLY A 177 11.12 -6.49 -23.59
N GLY A 178 11.77 -7.67 -23.51
CA GLY A 178 12.75 -8.13 -24.49
C GLY A 178 14.06 -7.32 -24.53
N GLN A 179 14.31 -6.45 -23.55
CA GLN A 179 15.52 -5.62 -23.49
C GLN A 179 16.68 -6.40 -22.86
N SER A 180 17.43 -7.14 -23.67
CA SER A 180 18.49 -8.06 -23.20
C SER A 180 19.58 -7.41 -22.34
N ASN A 181 19.80 -6.10 -22.48
CA ASN A 181 20.80 -5.33 -21.75
C ASN A 181 20.24 -4.54 -20.54
N ALA A 182 18.96 -4.71 -20.21
CA ALA A 182 18.34 -4.04 -19.06
C ALA A 182 18.85 -4.57 -17.71
N VAL A 183 19.41 -5.78 -17.69
CA VAL A 183 20.04 -6.39 -16.52
C VAL A 183 21.41 -6.97 -16.88
N SER A 184 22.31 -7.06 -15.91
CA SER A 184 23.65 -7.66 -16.11
C SER A 184 23.58 -9.19 -16.30
N ASP A 185 24.61 -9.76 -16.87
CA ASP A 185 24.73 -11.22 -17.03
C ASP A 185 24.76 -11.94 -15.67
N SER A 186 25.25 -11.29 -14.61
CA SER A 186 25.18 -11.80 -13.25
C SER A 186 23.74 -11.97 -12.78
N VAL A 187 22.87 -11.00 -13.08
CA VAL A 187 21.42 -11.07 -12.77
C VAL A 187 20.76 -12.19 -13.55
N LYS A 188 21.09 -12.38 -14.84
CA LYS A 188 20.56 -13.47 -15.67
C LYS A 188 20.92 -14.83 -15.09
N ARG A 189 22.19 -15.04 -14.75
CA ARG A 189 22.63 -16.28 -14.09
C ARG A 189 21.94 -16.51 -12.73
N GLY A 190 21.75 -15.43 -11.96
CA GLY A 190 20.98 -15.50 -10.70
C GLY A 190 19.54 -15.93 -10.94
N PHE A 191 18.91 -15.42 -11.99
CA PHE A 191 17.56 -15.81 -12.37
C PHE A 191 17.45 -17.25 -12.85
N GLU A 192 18.44 -17.77 -13.58
CA GLU A 192 18.51 -19.19 -13.94
C GLU A 192 18.57 -20.11 -12.70
N ILE A 193 19.28 -19.66 -11.66
CA ILE A 193 19.31 -20.39 -10.38
C ILE A 193 17.95 -20.28 -9.68
N PHE A 194 17.37 -19.07 -9.62
CA PHE A 194 16.10 -18.79 -8.98
C PHE A 194 14.95 -19.61 -9.60
N SER A 195 14.88 -19.66 -10.93
CA SER A 195 13.83 -20.38 -11.66
C SER A 195 14.12 -21.87 -11.86
N GLY A 196 15.40 -22.29 -11.76
CA GLY A 196 15.84 -23.66 -11.95
C GLY A 196 16.15 -24.35 -10.61
N LYS A 197 17.43 -24.66 -10.39
CA LYS A 197 17.87 -25.49 -9.25
C LYS A 197 17.57 -24.91 -7.86
N GLY A 198 17.38 -23.60 -7.76
CA GLY A 198 16.99 -22.93 -6.51
C GLY A 198 15.54 -23.17 -6.12
N ASN A 199 14.70 -23.57 -7.08
CA ASN A 199 13.26 -23.83 -6.91
C ASN A 199 12.48 -22.69 -6.24
N CYS A 200 12.96 -21.46 -6.36
CA CYS A 200 12.32 -20.31 -5.69
C CYS A 200 10.96 -19.96 -6.30
N THR A 201 10.78 -20.24 -7.61
CA THR A 201 9.53 -20.00 -8.34
C THR A 201 8.37 -20.89 -7.89
N SER A 202 8.61 -21.91 -7.07
CA SER A 202 7.53 -22.70 -6.47
C SER A 202 6.63 -21.89 -5.54
N CYS A 203 7.17 -20.81 -4.93
CA CYS A 203 6.43 -19.87 -4.07
C CYS A 203 6.44 -18.44 -4.64
N HIS A 204 7.55 -18.04 -5.27
CA HIS A 204 7.68 -16.74 -5.91
C HIS A 204 7.25 -16.82 -7.38
N LEU A 205 5.94 -16.86 -7.60
CA LEU A 205 5.36 -17.12 -8.91
C LEU A 205 5.71 -16.04 -9.94
N ILE A 206 6.01 -16.50 -11.15
CA ILE A 206 6.26 -15.69 -12.33
C ILE A 206 5.26 -16.12 -13.40
N ASN A 207 4.44 -15.21 -13.88
CA ASN A 207 3.49 -15.43 -14.97
C ASN A 207 4.08 -14.99 -16.31
N ASP A 208 3.43 -15.36 -17.41
CA ASP A 208 3.88 -15.01 -18.76
C ASP A 208 3.78 -13.49 -19.06
N LYS A 209 2.97 -12.75 -18.31
CA LYS A 209 2.66 -11.33 -18.57
C LYS A 209 3.05 -10.39 -17.43
N TYR A 210 3.21 -10.91 -16.21
CA TYR A 210 3.56 -10.15 -15.02
C TYR A 210 4.13 -11.04 -13.91
N SER A 211 4.75 -10.45 -12.90
CA SER A 211 5.24 -11.17 -11.71
C SER A 211 5.05 -10.36 -10.46
N LEU A 212 4.23 -10.86 -9.55
CA LEU A 212 4.13 -10.34 -8.19
C LEU A 212 5.05 -11.08 -7.22
N PHE A 213 5.72 -12.14 -7.66
CA PHE A 213 6.65 -12.96 -6.90
C PHE A 213 6.06 -13.52 -5.61
N THR A 214 4.79 -13.84 -5.62
CA THR A 214 4.07 -14.47 -4.51
C THR A 214 3.03 -15.45 -5.05
N ASP A 215 2.72 -16.49 -4.28
CA ASP A 215 1.60 -17.40 -4.49
C ASP A 215 0.42 -17.06 -3.57
N GLU A 216 0.55 -16.00 -2.75
CA GLU A 216 -0.42 -15.55 -1.74
C GLU A 216 -0.86 -16.65 -0.75
N LYS A 217 -0.06 -17.72 -0.59
CA LYS A 217 -0.30 -18.76 0.41
C LYS A 217 0.31 -18.39 1.76
N LEU A 218 -0.29 -18.94 2.81
CA LEU A 218 0.14 -18.79 4.20
C LEU A 218 1.11 -19.89 4.58
#